data_ccc0d16c1fac69d4a86312b00c31c37f
#
_entry.id   ccc0d16c1fac69d4a86312b00c31c37f
#
_cell.length_a   1.000
_cell.length_b   1.000
_cell.length_c   1.000
_cell.angle_alpha   90.00
_cell.angle_beta   90.00
_cell.angle_gamma   90.00
#
_symmetry.space_group_name_H-M   'P 1'
#
loop_
_entity.id
_entity.type
_entity.pdbx_description
1 polymer ?
#
loop_
_entity_poly.entity_id
_entity_poly.type
_entity_poly.pdbx_seq_one_letter_code
_entity_poly.pdbx_strand_id
1 'polypeptide(L)'
;LKGRSFVLLKPNTFMNLSGKAVRYWLEKEKIPIANLLVVTDDLNLKFGTFRIKTKGSDGGHNGLKDTQLILNTNQYNRFRFGIGDAFSQGRQVDYVLGEWIKEEEELLPERLEKAIEAIVSFGLAGITNTMNSFNGK
;
A
#
# COMPACT_ATOMS: atom_id res chain seq x y z
N LEU A 1 5.47 -19.31 -3.29
CA LEU A 1 6.37 -19.16 -2.14
C LEU A 1 5.85 -20.05 -1.02
N LYS A 2 6.61 -21.03 -0.63
CA LYS A 2 6.24 -21.97 0.44
C LYS A 2 4.84 -22.58 0.27
N GLY A 3 4.51 -22.98 -0.97
CA GLY A 3 3.22 -23.59 -1.30
C GLY A 3 2.07 -22.61 -1.49
N ARG A 4 2.31 -21.30 -1.36
CA ARG A 4 1.31 -20.28 -1.61
C ARG A 4 1.67 -19.46 -2.84
N SER A 5 0.66 -19.11 -3.62
CA SER A 5 0.82 -18.28 -4.81
C SER A 5 0.58 -16.82 -4.47
N PHE A 6 1.48 -15.96 -4.91
CA PHE A 6 1.35 -14.50 -4.78
C PHE A 6 1.11 -13.92 -6.16
N VAL A 7 0.08 -13.13 -6.30
CA VAL A 7 -0.18 -12.36 -7.52
C VAL A 7 0.21 -10.91 -7.25
N LEU A 8 1.22 -10.42 -7.96
CA LEU A 8 1.70 -9.05 -7.81
C LEU A 8 1.11 -8.20 -8.92
N LEU A 9 0.37 -7.16 -8.56
CA LEU A 9 -0.25 -6.25 -9.50
C LEU A 9 0.37 -4.86 -9.37
N LYS A 10 0.90 -4.37 -10.47
CA LYS A 10 1.32 -2.97 -10.61
C LYS A 10 0.49 -2.35 -11.73
N PRO A 11 -0.61 -1.67 -11.39
CA PRO A 11 -1.50 -1.12 -12.42
C PRO A 11 -0.78 -0.08 -13.27
N ASN A 12 -1.04 -0.10 -14.58
CA ASN A 12 -0.55 0.93 -15.50
C ASN A 12 -1.64 1.95 -15.85
N THR A 13 -2.69 2.02 -15.05
CA THR A 13 -3.75 3.02 -15.16
C THR A 13 -3.33 4.31 -14.45
N PHE A 14 -4.08 5.39 -14.69
CA PHE A 14 -3.98 6.55 -13.82
C PHE A 14 -4.42 6.15 -12.40
N MET A 15 -3.86 6.83 -11.39
CA MET A 15 -4.10 6.48 -9.98
C MET A 15 -5.59 6.47 -9.62
N ASN A 16 -6.36 7.39 -10.14
CA ASN A 16 -7.80 7.47 -9.88
C ASN A 16 -8.63 6.38 -10.59
N LEU A 17 -7.99 5.47 -11.32
CA LEU A 17 -8.64 4.32 -11.93
C LEU A 17 -8.12 3.00 -11.35
N SER A 18 -7.42 3.04 -10.24
CA SER A 18 -6.80 1.86 -9.62
C SER A 18 -7.82 0.79 -9.23
N GLY A 19 -9.03 1.20 -8.82
CA GLY A 19 -10.06 0.26 -8.38
C GLY A 19 -10.51 -0.70 -9.46
N LYS A 20 -10.60 -0.24 -10.71
CA LYS A 20 -10.95 -1.11 -11.83
C LYS A 20 -9.93 -2.22 -12.04
N ALA A 21 -8.64 -1.88 -11.98
CA ALA A 21 -7.58 -2.86 -12.12
C ALA A 21 -7.62 -3.87 -10.98
N VAL A 22 -7.79 -3.41 -9.74
CA VAL A 22 -7.89 -4.29 -8.57
C VAL A 22 -9.08 -5.26 -8.74
N ARG A 23 -10.27 -4.76 -9.04
CA ARG A 23 -11.46 -5.60 -9.22
C ARG A 23 -11.28 -6.62 -10.33
N TYR A 24 -10.76 -6.20 -11.47
CA TYR A 24 -10.52 -7.09 -12.61
C TYR A 24 -9.67 -8.29 -12.20
N TRP A 25 -8.55 -8.05 -11.51
CA TRP A 25 -7.62 -9.10 -11.16
C TRP A 25 -8.12 -9.97 -10.01
N LEU A 26 -8.87 -9.42 -9.07
CA LEU A 26 -9.52 -10.22 -8.02
C LEU A 26 -10.48 -11.23 -8.63
N GLU A 27 -11.30 -10.79 -9.60
CA GLU A 27 -12.26 -11.66 -10.26
C GLU A 27 -11.56 -12.69 -11.15
N LYS A 28 -10.58 -12.26 -11.94
CA LYS A 28 -9.85 -13.15 -12.85
C LYS A 28 -9.09 -14.26 -12.12
N GLU A 29 -8.42 -13.91 -11.03
CA GLU A 29 -7.63 -14.87 -10.25
C GLU A 29 -8.45 -15.53 -9.14
N LYS A 30 -9.73 -15.19 -8.99
CA LYS A 30 -10.64 -15.73 -7.99
C LYS A 30 -10.10 -15.56 -6.57
N ILE A 31 -9.62 -14.34 -6.25
CA ILE A 31 -9.04 -14.01 -4.95
C ILE A 31 -10.09 -13.29 -4.10
N PRO A 32 -10.39 -13.78 -2.89
CA PRO A 32 -11.29 -13.05 -1.99
C PRO A 32 -10.63 -11.76 -1.48
N ILE A 33 -11.46 -10.76 -1.15
CA ILE A 33 -10.97 -9.46 -0.66
C ILE A 33 -10.09 -9.61 0.58
N ALA A 34 -10.36 -10.59 1.45
CA ALA A 34 -9.54 -10.83 2.64
C ALA A 34 -8.07 -11.14 2.29
N ASN A 35 -7.80 -11.61 1.08
CA ASN A 35 -6.46 -11.94 0.62
C ASN A 35 -5.84 -10.84 -0.25
N LEU A 36 -6.50 -9.68 -0.34
CA LEU A 36 -5.97 -8.51 -1.02
C LEU A 36 -5.17 -7.66 -0.04
N LEU A 37 -4.00 -7.22 -0.47
CA LEU A 37 -3.22 -6.19 0.22
C LEU A 37 -2.90 -5.08 -0.78
N VAL A 38 -3.41 -3.88 -0.51
CA VAL A 38 -3.13 -2.70 -1.34
C VAL A 38 -1.99 -1.93 -0.71
N VAL A 39 -0.91 -1.74 -1.46
CA VAL A 39 0.27 -1.02 -1.01
C VAL A 39 0.23 0.39 -1.59
N THR A 40 0.30 1.38 -0.72
CA THR A 40 0.22 2.79 -1.12
C THR A 40 1.22 3.65 -0.34
N ASP A 41 1.51 4.83 -0.90
CA ASP A 41 2.20 5.90 -0.20
C ASP A 41 1.26 6.60 0.79
N ASP A 42 1.84 7.25 1.80
CA ASP A 42 1.07 8.01 2.78
C ASP A 42 1.86 9.25 3.23
N LEU A 43 1.31 10.43 2.95
CA LEU A 43 1.91 11.71 3.33
C LEU A 43 1.85 11.96 4.84
N ASN A 44 0.94 11.31 5.54
CA ASN A 44 0.73 11.52 6.97
C ASN A 44 1.64 10.68 7.86
N LEU A 45 2.44 9.80 7.27
CA LEU A 45 3.43 9.00 7.98
C LEU A 45 4.83 9.50 7.65
N LYS A 46 5.70 9.49 8.66
CA LYS A 46 7.12 9.83 8.45
C LYS A 46 7.74 8.90 7.43
N PHE A 47 8.71 9.41 6.66
CA PHE A 47 9.41 8.61 5.67
C PHE A 47 9.93 7.29 6.25
N GLY A 48 9.67 6.21 5.54
CA GLY A 48 10.17 4.89 5.88
C GLY A 48 9.37 4.15 6.95
N THR A 49 8.43 4.81 7.62
CA THR A 49 7.52 4.13 8.54
C THR A 49 6.36 3.53 7.75
N PHE A 50 5.71 2.52 8.30
CA PHE A 50 4.55 1.96 7.62
C PHE A 50 3.48 1.54 8.62
N ARG A 51 2.27 1.45 8.12
CA ARG A 51 1.11 1.03 8.90
C ARG A 51 0.23 0.11 8.07
N ILE A 52 -0.16 -0.99 8.66
CA ILE A 52 -1.02 -1.99 8.04
C ILE A 52 -2.37 -1.95 8.74
N LYS A 53 -3.44 -1.85 7.98
CA LYS A 53 -4.81 -1.81 8.51
C LYS A 53 -5.74 -2.68 7.68
N THR A 54 -6.81 -3.14 8.31
CA THR A 54 -7.85 -3.95 7.64
C THR A 54 -9.02 -3.12 7.14
N LYS A 55 -9.14 -1.88 7.59
CA LYS A 55 -10.21 -0.95 7.20
C LYS A 55 -9.77 0.48 7.49
N GLY A 56 -10.53 1.44 7.01
CA GLY A 56 -10.30 2.84 7.31
C GLY A 56 -10.64 3.75 6.15
N SER A 57 -10.38 5.04 6.31
CA SER A 57 -10.58 6.03 5.26
C SER A 57 -9.48 5.94 4.20
N ASP A 58 -9.71 6.61 3.07
CA ASP A 58 -8.73 6.68 1.99
C ASP A 58 -7.55 7.63 2.30
N GLY A 59 -7.63 8.42 3.36
CA GLY A 59 -6.58 9.37 3.73
C GLY A 59 -6.31 10.44 2.67
N GLY A 60 -7.24 10.67 1.76
CA GLY A 60 -7.05 11.58 0.63
C GLY A 60 -6.31 10.96 -0.56
N HIS A 61 -5.92 9.70 -0.48
CA HIS A 61 -5.22 9.02 -1.57
C HIS A 61 -6.20 8.64 -2.69
N ASN A 62 -5.98 9.14 -3.91
CA ASN A 62 -6.90 8.95 -5.02
C ASN A 62 -7.06 7.48 -5.43
N GLY A 63 -6.00 6.69 -5.36
CA GLY A 63 -6.06 5.26 -5.65
C GLY A 63 -6.94 4.51 -4.66
N LEU A 64 -6.84 4.86 -3.37
CA LEU A 64 -7.69 4.25 -2.33
C LEU A 64 -9.14 4.70 -2.47
N LYS A 65 -9.39 5.97 -2.83
CA LYS A 65 -10.75 6.45 -3.09
C LYS A 65 -11.42 5.65 -4.20
N ASP A 66 -10.73 5.46 -5.32
CA ASP A 66 -11.28 4.72 -6.45
C ASP A 66 -11.47 3.24 -6.09
N THR A 67 -10.50 2.62 -5.42
CA THR A 67 -10.59 1.23 -4.98
C THR A 67 -11.78 1.03 -4.05
N GLN A 68 -11.97 1.93 -3.08
CA GLN A 68 -13.09 1.88 -2.15
C GLN A 68 -14.43 2.02 -2.88
N LEU A 69 -14.51 2.92 -3.86
CA LEU A 69 -15.71 3.14 -4.66
C LEU A 69 -16.05 1.90 -5.50
N ILE A 70 -15.08 1.36 -6.23
CA ILE A 70 -15.29 0.23 -7.14
C ILE A 70 -15.57 -1.07 -6.40
N LEU A 71 -14.87 -1.34 -5.30
CA LEU A 71 -15.12 -2.52 -4.47
C LEU A 71 -16.32 -2.36 -3.55
N ASN A 72 -16.87 -1.14 -3.46
CA ASN A 72 -18.01 -0.79 -2.61
C ASN A 72 -17.80 -1.17 -1.14
N THR A 73 -16.58 -1.02 -0.65
CA THR A 73 -16.22 -1.27 0.75
C THR A 73 -14.92 -0.57 1.12
N ASN A 74 -14.78 -0.19 2.38
CA ASN A 74 -13.52 0.28 2.95
C ASN A 74 -12.85 -0.80 3.81
N GLN A 75 -13.39 -2.02 3.81
CA GLN A 75 -12.89 -3.13 4.62
C GLN A 75 -12.02 -4.05 3.76
N TYR A 76 -10.84 -3.55 3.38
CA TYR A 76 -9.82 -4.34 2.70
C TYR A 76 -8.46 -4.01 3.31
N ASN A 77 -7.52 -4.94 3.21
CA ASN A 77 -6.19 -4.77 3.82
C ASN A 77 -5.38 -3.76 3.03
N ARG A 78 -4.72 -2.86 3.75
CA ARG A 78 -3.87 -1.85 3.15
C ARG A 78 -2.56 -1.72 3.90
N PHE A 79 -1.49 -1.51 3.13
CA PHE A 79 -0.15 -1.24 3.62
C PHE A 79 0.20 0.18 3.22
N ARG A 80 0.36 1.07 4.18
CA ARG A 80 0.70 2.46 3.93
C ARG A 80 2.17 2.70 4.23
N PHE A 81 2.92 3.09 3.19
CA PHE A 81 4.33 3.42 3.31
C PHE A 81 4.49 4.93 3.41
N GLY A 82 5.08 5.40 4.52
CA GLY A 82 5.24 6.82 4.77
C GLY A 82 6.26 7.47 3.84
N ILE A 83 5.87 8.57 3.23
CA ILE A 83 6.77 9.40 2.42
C ILE A 83 6.97 10.78 3.04
N GLY A 84 6.26 11.09 4.12
CA GLY A 84 6.33 12.39 4.77
C GLY A 84 5.52 13.46 4.05
N ASP A 85 5.49 14.65 4.62
CA ASP A 85 4.71 15.76 4.11
C ASP A 85 5.54 17.03 3.89
N ALA A 86 6.87 16.89 3.72
CA ALA A 86 7.81 18.00 3.54
C ALA A 86 7.71 18.61 2.15
N PHE A 87 6.58 19.24 1.84
CA PHE A 87 6.33 19.91 0.57
C PHE A 87 5.68 21.26 0.81
N SER A 88 5.87 22.19 -0.14
CA SER A 88 5.20 23.49 -0.11
C SER A 88 3.73 23.34 -0.45
N GLN A 89 2.90 24.21 0.11
CA GLN A 89 1.47 24.23 -0.19
C GLN A 89 1.25 24.33 -1.70
N GLY A 90 0.37 23.49 -2.24
CA GLY A 90 0.08 23.43 -3.66
C GLY A 90 1.05 22.58 -4.48
N ARG A 91 2.10 22.01 -3.87
CA ARG A 91 3.10 21.20 -4.56
C ARG A 91 3.06 19.72 -4.17
N GLN A 92 1.93 19.27 -3.64
CA GLN A 92 1.77 17.88 -3.22
C GLN A 92 1.99 16.88 -4.36
N VAL A 93 1.47 17.19 -5.55
CA VAL A 93 1.63 16.29 -6.71
C VAL A 93 3.10 16.17 -7.09
N ASP A 94 3.83 17.27 -7.15
CA ASP A 94 5.26 17.26 -7.45
C ASP A 94 6.05 16.45 -6.42
N TYR A 95 5.69 16.56 -5.15
CA TYR A 95 6.34 15.83 -4.07
C TYR A 95 6.09 14.32 -4.19
N VAL A 96 4.84 13.91 -4.38
CA VAL A 96 4.47 12.48 -4.47
C VAL A 96 5.09 11.83 -5.70
N LEU A 97 5.14 12.54 -6.84
CA LEU A 97 5.66 12.02 -8.10
C LEU A 97 7.16 12.33 -8.30
N GLY A 98 7.76 13.04 -7.35
CA GLY A 98 9.17 13.42 -7.45
C GLY A 98 10.12 12.31 -7.04
N GLU A 99 11.41 12.63 -7.11
CA GLU A 99 12.47 11.72 -6.70
C GLU A 99 12.71 11.80 -5.19
N TRP A 100 13.31 10.74 -4.64
CA TRP A 100 13.73 10.73 -3.24
C TRP A 100 14.91 11.69 -3.04
N ILE A 101 14.95 12.36 -1.88
CA ILE A 101 16.14 13.12 -1.49
C ILE A 101 17.23 12.12 -1.05
N LYS A 102 18.48 12.61 -0.96
CA LYS A 102 19.63 11.75 -0.69
C LYS A 102 19.51 10.96 0.61
N GLU A 103 19.07 11.60 1.69
CA GLU A 103 18.88 10.94 2.97
C GLU A 103 17.84 9.84 2.89
N GLU A 104 16.79 10.03 2.10
CA GLU A 104 15.75 9.03 1.86
C GLU A 104 16.30 7.87 1.04
N GLU A 105 17.07 8.17 0.00
CA GLU A 105 17.72 7.13 -0.83
C GLU A 105 18.64 6.23 -0.01
N GLU A 106 19.35 6.78 0.97
CA GLU A 106 20.24 6.00 1.82
C GLU A 106 19.51 5.06 2.75
N LEU A 107 18.32 5.45 3.23
CA LEU A 107 17.49 4.65 4.15
C LEU A 107 16.55 3.70 3.42
N LEU A 108 16.23 3.99 2.17
CA LEU A 108 15.19 3.28 1.42
C LEU A 108 15.45 1.77 1.30
N PRO A 109 16.67 1.27 1.01
CA PRO A 109 16.90 -0.17 0.89
C PRO A 109 16.51 -0.95 2.14
N GLU A 110 16.88 -0.47 3.34
CA GLU A 110 16.52 -1.10 4.60
C GLU A 110 15.01 -1.10 4.82
N ARG A 111 14.36 0.05 4.55
CA ARG A 111 12.93 0.18 4.74
C ARG A 111 12.13 -0.66 3.74
N LEU A 112 12.60 -0.77 2.51
CA LEU A 112 11.99 -1.65 1.51
C LEU A 112 12.14 -3.11 1.88
N GLU A 113 13.29 -3.52 2.40
CA GLU A 113 13.50 -4.90 2.86
C GLU A 113 12.50 -5.26 3.95
N LYS A 114 12.28 -4.36 4.91
CA LYS A 114 11.30 -4.56 5.97
C LYS A 114 9.86 -4.60 5.44
N ALA A 115 9.55 -3.76 4.47
CA ALA A 115 8.24 -3.77 3.80
C ALA A 115 8.01 -5.10 3.08
N ILE A 116 9.02 -5.62 2.40
CA ILE A 116 8.94 -6.93 1.72
C ILE A 116 8.68 -8.04 2.73
N GLU A 117 9.38 -8.03 3.86
CA GLU A 117 9.14 -9.00 4.94
C GLU A 117 7.68 -8.96 5.42
N ALA A 118 7.11 -7.77 5.55
CA ALA A 118 5.71 -7.62 5.97
C ALA A 118 4.74 -8.17 4.91
N ILE A 119 4.99 -7.91 3.64
CA ILE A 119 4.17 -8.42 2.54
C ILE A 119 4.22 -9.94 2.48
N VAL A 120 5.40 -10.53 2.62
CA VAL A 120 5.56 -11.99 2.67
C VAL A 120 4.83 -12.56 3.88
N SER A 121 4.94 -11.93 5.05
CA SER A 121 4.22 -12.33 6.26
C SER A 121 2.71 -12.33 6.04
N PHE A 122 2.18 -11.31 5.34
CA PHE A 122 0.76 -11.26 5.03
C PHE A 122 0.31 -12.50 4.25
N GLY A 123 1.06 -12.89 3.24
CA GLY A 123 0.72 -14.06 2.42
C GLY A 123 0.88 -15.39 3.15
N LEU A 124 1.82 -15.49 4.07
CA LEU A 124 2.13 -16.76 4.76
C LEU A 124 1.45 -16.90 6.12
N ALA A 125 1.28 -15.81 6.86
CA ALA A 125 0.81 -15.83 8.25
C ALA A 125 -0.51 -15.09 8.47
N GLY A 126 -0.99 -14.34 7.48
CA GLY A 126 -2.25 -13.60 7.56
C GLY A 126 -2.11 -12.20 8.12
N ILE A 127 -3.19 -11.42 8.01
CA ILE A 127 -3.18 -9.99 8.32
C ILE A 127 -2.98 -9.71 9.81
N THR A 128 -3.61 -10.46 10.69
CA THR A 128 -3.53 -10.21 12.14
C THR A 128 -2.10 -10.39 12.65
N ASN A 129 -1.46 -11.49 12.28
CA ASN A 129 -0.07 -11.76 12.68
C ASN A 129 0.88 -10.72 12.10
N THR A 130 0.65 -10.31 10.87
CA THR A 130 1.46 -9.29 10.20
C THR A 130 1.33 -7.94 10.89
N MET A 131 0.12 -7.53 11.25
CA MET A 131 -0.10 -6.29 11.99
C MET A 131 0.61 -6.29 13.33
N ASN A 132 0.52 -7.40 14.07
CA ASN A 132 1.15 -7.52 15.39
C ASN A 132 2.68 -7.47 15.30
N SER A 133 3.25 -8.04 14.25
CA SER A 133 4.70 -8.11 14.09
C SER A 133 5.33 -6.84 13.53
N PHE A 134 4.60 -6.09 12.69
CA PHE A 134 5.19 -5.01 11.91
C PHE A 134 4.67 -3.61 12.23
N ASN A 135 3.43 -3.45 12.70
CA ASN A 135 2.93 -2.12 13.06
C ASN A 135 3.73 -1.54 14.23
N GLY A 136 4.13 -0.28 14.10
CA GLY A 136 4.91 0.42 15.12
C GLY A 136 6.40 0.06 15.12
N LYS A 137 6.84 -0.68 14.15
CA LYS A 137 8.25 -1.07 14.01
C LYS A 137 8.90 -0.27 12.88
#